data_1b0b7fbffbdd51158cb5f8cd95a7aa92
#
_entry.id   1b0b7fbffbdd51158cb5f8cd95a7aa92
#
_cell.length_a   1.000
_cell.length_b   1.000
_cell.length_c   1.000
_cell.angle_alpha   90.00
_cell.angle_beta   90.00
_cell.angle_gamma   90.00
#
_symmetry.space_group_name_H-M   'P 1'
#
loop_
_entity.id
_entity.type
_entity.pdbx_description
1 polymer ?
#
loop_
_entity_poly.entity_id
_entity_poly.type
_entity_poly.pdbx_seq_one_letter_code
_entity_poly.pdbx_strand_id
1 'polypeptide(L)'
;FSPHYIIADSGYKTPAIAHYLLERNIIPVFPYTRPKGVKGNLRPSNFVYDASHDCYVCPENQVLNYRTTTREGYREYKSNPKVCVACPLLSVCTQSKNFQKVVTRHVWKDALEFCEEIRHQREMKELYKKRKETIERLFGTA
;
A
#
# COMPACT_ATOMS: atom_id res chain seq x y z
N PHE A 1 15.70 -6.61 -23.99
CA PHE A 1 14.28 -6.81 -23.75
C PHE A 1 13.68 -5.61 -23.01
N SER A 2 12.84 -4.86 -23.68
CA SER A 2 12.24 -3.66 -23.12
C SER A 2 10.88 -3.96 -22.52
N PRO A 3 10.60 -3.56 -21.27
CA PRO A 3 9.27 -3.71 -20.70
C PRO A 3 8.27 -2.80 -21.40
N HIS A 4 7.03 -3.24 -21.46
CA HIS A 4 5.92 -2.42 -21.90
C HIS A 4 5.31 -1.67 -20.70
N TYR A 5 4.69 -0.53 -20.98
CA TYR A 5 4.04 0.28 -19.95
C TYR A 5 2.54 0.37 -20.23
N ILE A 6 1.74 0.25 -19.17
CA ILE A 6 0.30 0.53 -19.23
C ILE A 6 -0.01 1.63 -18.22
N ILE A 7 -0.64 2.70 -18.69
CA ILE A 7 -1.09 3.79 -17.85
C ILE A 7 -2.52 3.48 -17.42
N ALA A 8 -2.76 3.43 -16.10
CA ALA A 8 -4.04 3.02 -15.56
C ALA A 8 -4.57 4.02 -14.52
N ASP A 9 -5.89 4.05 -14.37
CA ASP A 9 -6.56 4.87 -13.35
C ASP A 9 -6.37 4.28 -11.95
N SER A 10 -6.68 5.10 -10.94
CA SER A 10 -6.60 4.67 -9.53
C SER A 10 -7.48 3.46 -9.23
N GLY A 11 -8.58 3.27 -9.97
CA GLY A 11 -9.46 2.11 -9.82
C GLY A 11 -8.79 0.77 -10.12
N TYR A 12 -7.71 0.79 -10.91
CA TYR A 12 -6.93 -0.41 -11.24
C TYR A 12 -5.71 -0.60 -10.34
N LYS A 13 -5.48 0.31 -9.40
CA LYS A 13 -4.32 0.26 -8.49
C LYS A 13 -4.56 -0.74 -7.37
N THR A 14 -4.37 -2.01 -7.67
CA THR A 14 -4.52 -3.11 -6.72
C THR A 14 -3.29 -4.01 -6.75
N PRO A 15 -2.98 -4.72 -5.64
CA PRO A 15 -1.85 -5.66 -5.65
C PRO A 15 -1.99 -6.76 -6.69
N ALA A 16 -3.21 -7.26 -6.92
CA ALA A 16 -3.45 -8.32 -7.88
C ALA A 16 -3.17 -7.88 -9.31
N ILE A 17 -3.63 -6.69 -9.70
CA ILE A 17 -3.40 -6.14 -11.03
C ILE A 17 -1.92 -5.83 -11.24
N ALA A 18 -1.25 -5.23 -10.25
CA ALA A 18 0.18 -4.95 -10.32
C ALA A 18 0.98 -6.23 -10.50
N HIS A 19 0.70 -7.25 -9.70
CA HIS A 19 1.37 -8.55 -9.79
C HIS A 19 1.16 -9.21 -11.16
N TYR A 20 -0.09 -9.23 -11.64
CA TYR A 20 -0.43 -9.81 -12.94
C TYR A 20 0.35 -9.16 -14.09
N LEU A 21 0.40 -7.83 -14.10
CA LEU A 21 1.08 -7.10 -15.17
C LEU A 21 2.60 -7.25 -15.10
N LEU A 22 3.18 -7.18 -13.90
CA LEU A 22 4.64 -7.30 -13.74
C LEU A 22 5.14 -8.69 -14.13
N GLU A 23 4.37 -9.74 -13.89
CA GLU A 23 4.73 -11.10 -14.32
C GLU A 23 4.79 -11.22 -15.86
N ARG A 24 4.14 -10.32 -16.58
CA ARG A 24 4.12 -10.28 -18.04
C ARG A 24 5.05 -9.23 -18.62
N ASN A 25 5.98 -8.72 -17.80
CA ASN A 25 6.90 -7.63 -18.17
C ASN A 25 6.17 -6.37 -18.61
N ILE A 26 5.00 -6.12 -18.03
CA ILE A 26 4.23 -4.91 -18.23
C ILE A 26 4.31 -4.10 -16.94
N ILE A 27 4.78 -2.87 -17.03
CA ILE A 27 4.90 -1.98 -15.86
C ILE A 27 3.67 -1.08 -15.84
N PRO A 28 2.79 -1.22 -14.84
CA PRO A 28 1.66 -0.31 -14.70
C PRO A 28 2.10 1.03 -14.15
N VAL A 29 1.61 2.10 -14.78
CA VAL A 29 1.85 3.47 -14.32
C VAL A 29 0.58 3.95 -13.64
N PHE A 30 0.60 3.98 -12.31
CA PHE A 30 -0.55 4.37 -11.49
C PHE A 30 -0.39 5.80 -10.98
N PRO A 31 -1.52 6.50 -10.77
CA PRO A 31 -1.48 7.81 -10.13
C PRO A 31 -1.19 7.70 -8.63
N TYR A 32 -0.78 8.81 -8.03
CA TYR A 32 -0.73 8.91 -6.58
C TYR A 32 -2.15 8.80 -6.01
N THR A 33 -2.30 8.01 -4.97
CA THR A 33 -3.55 7.92 -4.20
C THR A 33 -3.28 8.34 -2.77
N ARG A 34 -4.15 9.22 -2.26
CA ARG A 34 -4.02 9.71 -0.88
C ARG A 34 -4.23 8.55 0.09
N PRO A 35 -3.33 8.36 1.08
CA PRO A 35 -3.56 7.36 2.10
C PRO A 35 -4.87 7.60 2.85
N LYS A 36 -5.62 6.53 3.08
CA LYS A 36 -6.87 6.59 3.85
C LYS A 36 -6.54 6.59 5.34
N GLY A 37 -7.40 7.21 6.12
CA GLY A 37 -7.26 7.25 7.57
C GLY A 37 -7.96 8.46 8.18
N VAL A 38 -8.12 8.42 9.48
CA VAL A 38 -8.69 9.51 10.25
C VAL A 38 -7.58 10.44 10.71
N LYS A 39 -7.77 11.75 10.52
CA LYS A 39 -6.80 12.76 10.93
C LYS A 39 -6.51 12.63 12.44
N GLY A 40 -5.23 12.62 12.80
CA GLY A 40 -4.77 12.47 14.18
C GLY A 40 -4.52 11.02 14.60
N ASN A 41 -5.04 10.05 13.86
CA ASN A 41 -4.79 8.64 14.15
C ASN A 41 -3.56 8.12 13.41
N LEU A 42 -2.96 7.03 13.91
CA LEU A 42 -1.86 6.38 13.24
C LEU A 42 -2.35 5.75 11.92
N ARG A 43 -1.53 5.89 10.88
CA ARG A 43 -1.80 5.33 9.55
C ARG A 43 -0.92 4.10 9.32
N PRO A 44 -1.27 3.24 8.35
CA PRO A 44 -0.41 2.10 8.01
C PRO A 44 1.04 2.48 7.73
N SER A 45 1.29 3.68 7.19
CA SER A 45 2.64 4.17 6.92
C SER A 45 3.46 4.47 8.18
N ASN A 46 2.84 4.56 9.35
CA ASN A 46 3.52 4.71 10.62
C ASN A 46 4.12 3.41 11.15
N PHE A 47 3.74 2.27 10.53
CA PHE A 47 4.24 0.95 10.88
C PHE A 47 5.26 0.51 9.83
N VAL A 48 6.41 0.02 10.28
CA VAL A 48 7.50 -0.38 9.38
C VAL A 48 7.48 -1.89 9.19
N TYR A 49 7.44 -2.33 7.93
CA TYR A 49 7.49 -3.75 7.62
C TYR A 49 8.95 -4.25 7.61
N ASP A 50 9.22 -5.29 8.39
CA ASP A 50 10.51 -5.98 8.40
C ASP A 50 10.38 -7.30 7.63
N ALA A 51 10.87 -7.30 6.40
CA ALA A 51 10.78 -8.45 5.52
C ALA A 51 11.61 -9.65 6.00
N SER A 52 12.73 -9.38 6.68
CA SER A 52 13.60 -10.46 7.15
C SER A 52 13.00 -11.26 8.30
N HIS A 53 12.12 -10.65 9.09
CA HIS A 53 11.44 -11.31 10.20
C HIS A 53 9.94 -11.50 9.93
N ASP A 54 9.45 -11.01 8.78
CA ASP A 54 8.03 -11.04 8.41
C ASP A 54 7.14 -10.52 9.54
N CYS A 55 7.39 -9.28 9.93
CA CYS A 55 6.63 -8.61 10.99
C CYS A 55 6.53 -7.11 10.71
N TYR A 56 5.66 -6.44 11.44
CA TYR A 56 5.61 -4.98 11.48
C TYR A 56 6.14 -4.46 12.80
N VAL A 57 6.72 -3.28 12.78
CA VAL A 57 7.21 -2.59 13.97
C VAL A 57 6.42 -1.28 14.12
N CYS A 58 5.83 -1.08 15.28
CA CYS A 58 5.04 0.11 15.57
C CYS A 58 5.93 1.30 15.94
N PRO A 59 5.38 2.54 16.01
CA PRO A 59 6.15 3.72 16.41
C PRO A 59 6.81 3.63 17.79
N GLU A 60 6.29 2.77 18.69
CA GLU A 60 6.87 2.51 20.02
C GLU A 60 7.83 1.31 20.01
N ASN A 61 8.31 0.90 18.84
CA ASN A 61 9.25 -0.22 18.64
C ASN A 61 8.76 -1.57 19.14
N GLN A 62 7.45 -1.77 19.15
CA GLN A 62 6.85 -3.07 19.47
C GLN A 62 6.53 -3.84 18.21
N VAL A 63 6.63 -5.16 18.28
CA VAL A 63 6.50 -6.04 17.12
C VAL A 63 5.06 -6.53 16.98
N LEU A 64 4.53 -6.44 15.76
CA LEU A 64 3.28 -7.07 15.36
C LEU A 64 3.64 -8.31 14.54
N ASN A 65 3.38 -9.49 15.10
CA ASN A 65 3.72 -10.75 14.47
C ASN A 65 2.64 -11.22 13.50
N TYR A 66 3.06 -11.95 12.46
CA TYR A 66 2.14 -12.61 11.54
C TYR A 66 1.26 -13.61 12.32
N ARG A 67 -0.03 -13.59 12.03
CA ARG A 67 -1.00 -14.50 12.66
C ARG A 67 -1.71 -15.38 11.65
N THR A 68 -2.28 -14.80 10.60
CA THR A 68 -3.06 -15.53 9.62
C THR A 68 -3.13 -14.78 8.29
N THR A 69 -3.56 -15.49 7.25
CA THR A 69 -3.85 -14.90 5.95
C THR A 69 -5.32 -15.09 5.62
N THR A 70 -5.99 -14.02 5.24
CA THR A 70 -7.41 -14.09 4.87
C THR A 70 -7.59 -14.77 3.52
N ARG A 71 -8.83 -15.14 3.22
CA ARG A 71 -9.20 -15.75 1.94
C ARG A 71 -8.89 -14.84 0.75
N GLU A 72 -8.99 -13.54 0.96
CA GLU A 72 -8.70 -12.51 -0.05
C GLU A 72 -7.20 -12.25 -0.26
N GLY A 73 -6.34 -12.93 0.48
CA GLY A 73 -4.89 -12.81 0.34
C GLY A 73 -4.26 -11.73 1.21
N TYR A 74 -4.92 -11.29 2.26
CA TYR A 74 -4.36 -10.34 3.21
C TYR A 74 -3.75 -11.06 4.40
N ARG A 75 -2.46 -10.84 4.62
CA ARG A 75 -1.73 -11.33 5.79
C ARG A 75 -2.02 -10.38 6.95
N GLU A 76 -2.39 -10.92 8.10
CA GLU A 76 -2.69 -10.14 9.29
C GLU A 76 -1.56 -10.21 10.30
N TYR A 77 -1.10 -9.04 10.74
CA TYR A 77 -0.04 -8.89 11.75
C TYR A 77 -0.67 -8.25 12.98
N LYS A 78 -0.56 -8.91 14.12
CA LYS A 78 -1.25 -8.49 15.34
C LYS A 78 -0.28 -8.17 16.46
N SER A 79 -0.60 -7.09 17.20
CA SER A 79 0.17 -6.69 18.37
C SER A 79 -0.17 -7.54 19.58
N ASN A 80 0.67 -7.44 20.62
CA ASN A 80 0.39 -8.06 21.93
C ASN A 80 -0.45 -7.09 22.77
N PRO A 81 -1.71 -7.44 23.07
CA PRO A 81 -2.59 -6.53 23.85
C PRO A 81 -2.04 -6.18 25.23
N LYS A 82 -1.28 -7.10 25.84
CA LYS A 82 -0.68 -6.87 27.17
C LYS A 82 0.32 -5.72 27.15
N VAL A 83 1.00 -5.53 26.03
CA VAL A 83 1.93 -4.41 25.83
C VAL A 83 1.17 -3.15 25.45
N CYS A 84 0.18 -3.28 24.58
CA CYS A 84 -0.56 -2.15 24.03
C CYS A 84 -1.42 -1.44 25.06
N VAL A 85 -1.93 -2.15 26.07
CA VAL A 85 -2.78 -1.55 27.10
C VAL A 85 -2.10 -0.41 27.86
N ALA A 86 -0.78 -0.46 27.99
CA ALA A 86 0.03 0.57 28.64
C ALA A 86 0.69 1.55 27.65
N CYS A 87 0.41 1.42 26.36
CA CYS A 87 1.05 2.22 25.33
C CYS A 87 0.51 3.67 25.31
N PRO A 88 1.39 4.70 25.29
CA PRO A 88 0.93 6.08 25.25
C PRO A 88 0.20 6.46 23.98
N LEU A 89 0.38 5.70 22.88
CA LEU A 89 -0.28 5.94 21.60
C LEU A 89 -1.57 5.13 21.41
N LEU A 90 -2.03 4.42 22.45
CA LEU A 90 -3.18 3.51 22.34
C LEU A 90 -4.41 4.18 21.73
N SER A 91 -4.76 5.37 22.18
CA SER A 91 -5.98 6.08 21.76
C SER A 91 -5.97 6.45 20.27
N VAL A 92 -4.78 6.68 19.67
CA VAL A 92 -4.63 7.04 18.26
C VAL A 92 -4.24 5.84 17.40
N CYS A 93 -3.87 4.72 18.02
CA CYS A 93 -3.41 3.51 17.34
C CYS A 93 -4.56 2.56 17.00
N THR A 94 -5.40 2.23 17.98
CA THR A 94 -6.48 1.26 17.80
C THR A 94 -7.72 1.64 18.59
N GLN A 95 -8.87 1.33 18.02
CA GLN A 95 -10.17 1.49 18.67
C GLN A 95 -10.71 0.15 19.15
N SER A 96 -9.91 -0.90 19.07
CA SER A 96 -10.30 -2.24 19.50
C SER A 96 -10.52 -2.31 21.00
N LYS A 97 -11.60 -2.97 21.42
CA LYS A 97 -11.93 -3.14 22.84
C LYS A 97 -10.92 -4.00 23.59
N ASN A 98 -10.20 -4.88 22.89
CA ASN A 98 -9.17 -5.76 23.46
C ASN A 98 -7.77 -5.16 23.35
N PHE A 99 -7.64 -3.88 23.00
CA PHE A 99 -6.37 -3.15 22.93
C PHE A 99 -5.36 -3.74 21.94
N GLN A 100 -5.84 -4.44 20.91
CA GLN A 100 -4.98 -5.05 19.91
C GLN A 100 -5.01 -4.26 18.61
N LYS A 101 -3.83 -4.02 18.04
CA LYS A 101 -3.69 -3.44 16.70
C LYS A 101 -3.47 -4.53 15.69
N VAL A 102 -4.19 -4.44 14.56
CA VAL A 102 -4.03 -5.34 13.43
C VAL A 102 -3.60 -4.52 12.21
N VAL A 103 -2.50 -4.91 11.58
CA VAL A 103 -2.04 -4.35 10.32
C VAL A 103 -2.11 -5.45 9.27
N THR A 104 -2.67 -5.14 8.11
CA THR A 104 -2.79 -6.10 7.01
C THR A 104 -1.83 -5.77 5.89
N ARG A 105 -1.33 -6.83 5.21
CA ARG A 105 -0.47 -6.70 4.06
C ARG A 105 -0.86 -7.77 3.03
N HIS A 106 -1.22 -7.34 1.83
CA HIS A 106 -1.55 -8.28 0.76
C HIS A 106 -0.31 -9.11 0.36
N VAL A 107 -0.51 -10.38 0.00
CA VAL A 107 0.60 -11.28 -0.40
C VAL A 107 1.36 -10.73 -1.62
N TRP A 108 0.73 -9.90 -2.46
CA TRP A 108 1.35 -9.24 -3.60
C TRP A 108 1.60 -7.75 -3.38
N LYS A 109 1.68 -7.33 -2.14
CA LYS A 109 1.96 -5.93 -1.80
C LYS A 109 3.28 -5.45 -2.39
N ASP A 110 4.27 -6.33 -2.49
CA ASP A 110 5.58 -5.99 -3.07
C ASP A 110 5.46 -5.48 -4.50
N ALA A 111 4.55 -6.05 -5.30
CA ALA A 111 4.30 -5.59 -6.66
C ALA A 111 3.78 -4.16 -6.68
N LEU A 112 2.84 -3.84 -5.80
CA LEU A 112 2.29 -2.50 -5.69
C LEU A 112 3.33 -1.50 -5.17
N GLU A 113 4.16 -1.90 -4.22
CA GLU A 113 5.26 -1.08 -3.69
C GLU A 113 6.29 -0.78 -4.76
N PHE A 114 6.62 -1.76 -5.61
CA PHE A 114 7.50 -1.55 -6.75
C PHE A 114 6.95 -0.48 -7.69
N CYS A 115 5.66 -0.56 -8.02
CA CYS A 115 5.00 0.44 -8.87
C CYS A 115 5.02 1.83 -8.23
N GLU A 116 4.82 1.90 -6.92
CA GLU A 116 4.85 3.16 -6.19
C GLU A 116 6.25 3.77 -6.17
N GLU A 117 7.28 2.94 -6.06
CA GLU A 117 8.67 3.38 -6.10
C GLU A 117 9.04 3.96 -7.47
N ILE A 118 8.74 3.25 -8.55
CA ILE A 118 9.06 3.72 -9.91
C ILE A 118 8.21 4.91 -10.32
N ARG A 119 7.03 5.10 -9.75
CA ARG A 119 6.16 6.24 -10.03
C ARG A 119 6.87 7.58 -9.82
N HIS A 120 7.81 7.63 -8.91
CA HIS A 120 8.59 8.84 -8.62
C HIS A 120 9.64 9.15 -9.68
N GLN A 121 9.92 8.21 -10.58
CA GLN A 121 10.85 8.47 -11.68
C GLN A 121 10.22 9.45 -12.67
N ARG A 122 11.04 10.35 -13.19
CA ARG A 122 10.59 11.41 -14.09
C ARG A 122 9.85 10.86 -15.31
N GLU A 123 10.35 9.77 -15.91
CA GLU A 123 9.74 9.15 -17.07
C GLU A 123 8.31 8.69 -16.81
N MET A 124 8.06 8.12 -15.63
CA MET A 124 6.72 7.64 -15.26
C MET A 124 5.75 8.79 -15.05
N LYS A 125 6.20 9.89 -14.46
CA LYS A 125 5.40 11.09 -14.29
C LYS A 125 5.01 11.71 -15.64
N GLU A 126 5.94 11.74 -16.57
CA GLU A 126 5.70 12.26 -17.92
C GLU A 126 4.72 11.39 -18.70
N LEU A 127 4.82 10.06 -18.58
CA LEU A 127 3.89 9.14 -19.22
C LEU A 127 2.46 9.34 -18.72
N TYR A 128 2.29 9.46 -17.41
CA TYR A 128 0.97 9.68 -16.84
C TYR A 128 0.38 11.03 -17.26
N LYS A 129 1.18 12.04 -17.32
CA LYS A 129 0.78 13.38 -17.80
C LYS A 129 0.30 13.33 -19.25
N LYS A 130 1.00 12.60 -20.11
CA LYS A 130 0.59 12.43 -21.53
C LYS A 130 -0.78 11.77 -21.65
N ARG A 131 -1.06 10.77 -20.82
CA ARG A 131 -2.37 10.13 -20.81
C ARG A 131 -3.48 11.13 -20.51
N LYS A 132 -3.29 11.96 -19.51
CA LYS A 132 -4.24 13.00 -19.14
C LYS A 132 -4.49 13.97 -20.28
N GLU A 133 -3.44 14.45 -20.92
CA GLU A 133 -3.54 15.34 -22.06
C GLU A 133 -4.29 14.70 -23.23
N THR A 134 -4.02 13.44 -23.51
CA THR A 134 -4.69 12.70 -24.58
C THR A 134 -6.19 12.57 -24.32
N ILE A 135 -6.58 12.26 -23.09
CA ILE A 135 -7.99 12.17 -22.71
C ILE A 135 -8.68 13.53 -22.85
N GLU A 136 -8.04 14.59 -22.40
CA GLU A 136 -8.58 15.94 -22.53
C GLU A 136 -8.79 16.35 -23.99
N ARG A 137 -7.85 15.98 -24.87
CA ARG A 137 -8.00 16.22 -26.32
C ARG A 137 -9.19 15.47 -26.91
N LEU A 138 -9.40 14.21 -26.49
CA LEU A 138 -10.47 13.40 -27.04
C LEU A 138 -11.86 13.83 -26.56
N PHE A 139 -11.96 14.28 -25.33
CA PHE A 139 -13.26 14.59 -24.72
C PHE A 139 -13.48 16.06 -24.42
N GLY A 140 -12.44 16.86 -24.30
CA GLY A 140 -12.52 18.26 -23.94
C GLY A 140 -12.90 19.21 -25.10
N THR A 141 -12.88 18.74 -26.33
CA THR A 141 -13.20 19.51 -27.55
C THR A 141 -14.62 19.27 -28.05
N ALA A 142 -15.36 18.40 -27.36
CA ALA A 142 -16.74 18.07 -27.74
C ALA A 142 -17.73 19.16 -27.40
#